data_805b75c282cfe4cf850958f12b3b8fd6
#
_entry.id   805b75c282cfe4cf850958f12b3b8fd6
#
_cell.length_a   1.000
_cell.length_b   1.000
_cell.length_c   1.000
_cell.angle_alpha   90.00
_cell.angle_beta   90.00
_cell.angle_gamma   90.00
#
_symmetry.space_group_name_H-M   'P 1'
#
loop_
_entity.id
_entity.type
_entity.pdbx_description
1 polymer ?
#
loop_
_entity_poly.entity_id
_entity_poly.type
_entity_poly.pdbx_seq_one_letter_code
_entity_poly.pdbx_strand_id
1 'polypeptide(L)'
;MTTITDKYMRQMSATTRNYCIVILKSGPNRHREDAGKIIWEHGRKNYQLRAEGVLAIVCPVTDDSDVAGIGIFNASVEHTQKIMEEDPAIQTGILTYELHTCRSFPGDSLPGV
;
A
#
# COMPACT_ATOMS: atom_id res chain seq x y z
N MET A 1 -4.83 -18.52 25.99
CA MET A 1 -3.77 -18.40 24.96
C MET A 1 -3.92 -19.54 23.96
N THR A 2 -3.80 -19.25 22.68
CA THR A 2 -3.89 -20.26 21.62
C THR A 2 -2.52 -20.91 21.40
N THR A 3 -2.49 -22.25 21.38
CA THR A 3 -1.27 -22.98 21.08
C THR A 3 -1.10 -23.10 19.56
N ILE A 4 0.04 -22.67 19.05
CA ILE A 4 0.36 -22.76 17.63
C ILE A 4 1.31 -23.93 17.40
N THR A 5 0.84 -24.94 16.66
CA THR A 5 1.62 -26.11 16.34
C THR A 5 2.37 -25.95 15.03
N ASP A 6 3.44 -26.74 14.84
CA ASP A 6 4.18 -26.76 13.59
C ASP A 6 3.29 -27.16 12.41
N LYS A 7 2.38 -28.11 12.65
CA LYS A 7 1.42 -28.56 11.62
C LYS A 7 0.52 -27.39 11.17
N TYR A 8 -0.02 -26.65 12.13
CA TYR A 8 -0.84 -25.48 11.84
C TYR A 8 -0.07 -24.45 11.03
N MET A 9 1.17 -24.14 11.44
CA MET A 9 2.01 -23.19 10.72
C MET A 9 2.25 -23.61 9.27
N ARG A 10 2.56 -24.90 9.04
CA ARG A 10 2.75 -25.40 7.67
C ARG A 10 1.48 -25.31 6.85
N GLN A 11 0.34 -25.67 7.42
CA GLN A 11 -0.94 -25.61 6.73
C GLN A 11 -1.31 -24.16 6.36
N MET A 12 -1.15 -23.23 7.29
CA MET A 12 -1.47 -21.83 7.06
C MET A 12 -0.52 -21.19 6.06
N SER A 13 0.77 -21.46 6.18
CA SER A 13 1.76 -20.91 5.22
C SER A 13 1.48 -21.34 3.78
N ALA A 14 0.92 -22.53 3.58
CA ALA A 14 0.56 -23.03 2.26
C ALA A 14 -0.62 -22.28 1.64
N THR A 15 -1.40 -21.54 2.42
CA THR A 15 -2.54 -20.76 1.92
C THR A 15 -2.14 -19.35 1.47
N THR A 16 -0.91 -18.93 1.71
CA THR A 16 -0.48 -17.57 1.35
C THR A 16 -0.45 -17.37 -0.16
N ARG A 17 -0.65 -16.11 -0.55
CA ARG A 17 -0.52 -15.64 -1.93
C ARG A 17 0.40 -14.43 -1.99
N ASN A 18 0.89 -14.13 -3.18
CA ASN A 18 1.76 -12.98 -3.41
C ASN A 18 0.93 -11.71 -3.55
N TYR A 19 1.43 -10.66 -2.91
CA TYR A 19 0.91 -9.30 -3.02
C TYR A 19 2.09 -8.36 -3.23
N CYS A 20 1.81 -7.09 -3.42
CA CYS A 20 2.83 -6.06 -3.54
C CYS A 20 2.63 -5.00 -2.47
N ILE A 21 3.68 -4.72 -1.69
CA ILE A 21 3.67 -3.62 -0.73
C ILE A 21 4.22 -2.37 -1.41
N VAL A 22 3.52 -1.26 -1.26
CA VAL A 22 4.00 0.07 -1.61
C VAL A 22 4.32 0.81 -0.32
N ILE A 23 5.52 1.36 -0.23
CA ILE A 23 5.90 2.28 0.83
C ILE A 23 6.05 3.65 0.19
N LEU A 24 5.18 4.59 0.60
CA LEU A 24 5.23 5.97 0.12
C LEU A 24 6.02 6.81 1.10
N LYS A 25 6.89 7.65 0.57
CA LYS A 25 7.71 8.58 1.35
C LYS A 25 7.54 9.99 0.83
N SER A 26 7.81 10.96 1.70
CA SER A 26 7.88 12.36 1.29
C SER A 26 8.95 12.52 0.23
N GLY A 27 8.62 13.15 -0.88
CA GLY A 27 9.52 13.39 -1.99
C GLY A 27 10.19 14.76 -1.91
N PRO A 28 11.08 15.06 -2.86
CA PRO A 28 11.83 16.33 -2.88
C PRO A 28 10.92 17.56 -3.04
N ASN A 29 9.74 17.37 -3.60
CA ASN A 29 8.78 18.46 -3.85
C ASN A 29 7.60 18.45 -2.88
N ARG A 30 7.75 17.80 -1.71
CA ARG A 30 6.68 17.63 -0.71
C ARG A 30 6.04 18.94 -0.28
N HIS A 31 6.80 20.04 -0.31
CA HIS A 31 6.35 21.34 0.16
C HIS A 31 6.01 22.32 -0.98
N ARG A 32 5.75 21.79 -2.19
CA ARG A 32 5.22 22.64 -3.27
C ARG A 32 3.94 23.31 -2.83
N GLU A 33 3.70 24.49 -3.36
CA GLU A 33 2.51 25.29 -3.04
C GLU A 33 1.22 24.53 -3.32
N ASP A 34 1.19 23.73 -4.39
CA ASP A 34 0.02 22.95 -4.81
C ASP A 34 0.00 21.53 -4.25
N ALA A 35 0.90 21.18 -3.32
CA ALA A 35 1.06 19.82 -2.82
C ALA A 35 -0.23 19.27 -2.19
N GLY A 36 -0.93 20.09 -1.41
CA GLY A 36 -2.17 19.66 -0.76
C GLY A 36 -3.24 19.23 -1.74
N LYS A 37 -3.39 19.97 -2.84
CA LYS A 37 -4.36 19.65 -3.90
C LYS A 37 -3.98 18.34 -4.62
N ILE A 38 -2.71 18.16 -4.89
CA ILE A 38 -2.21 16.95 -5.57
C ILE A 38 -2.33 15.73 -4.66
N ILE A 39 -2.03 15.87 -3.37
CA ILE A 39 -2.20 14.79 -2.38
C ILE A 39 -3.68 14.41 -2.28
N TRP A 40 -4.59 15.37 -2.37
CA TRP A 40 -6.02 15.08 -2.38
C TRP A 40 -6.41 14.19 -3.57
N GLU A 41 -5.88 14.48 -4.76
CA GLU A 41 -6.15 13.67 -5.94
C GLU A 41 -5.45 12.30 -5.88
N HIS A 42 -4.28 12.21 -5.26
CA HIS A 42 -3.64 10.95 -4.93
C HIS A 42 -4.57 10.09 -4.04
N GLY A 43 -5.17 10.70 -3.02
CA GLY A 43 -6.14 10.03 -2.14
C GLY A 43 -7.36 9.55 -2.90
N ARG A 44 -7.88 10.36 -3.82
CA ARG A 44 -9.04 9.98 -4.65
C ARG A 44 -8.72 8.74 -5.49
N LYS A 45 -7.55 8.68 -6.09
CA LYS A 45 -7.09 7.52 -6.85
C LYS A 45 -6.99 6.29 -5.95
N ASN A 46 -6.46 6.43 -4.74
CA ASN A 46 -6.38 5.33 -3.78
C ASN A 46 -7.76 4.79 -3.42
N TYR A 47 -8.73 5.66 -3.19
CA TYR A 47 -10.10 5.21 -2.90
C TYR A 47 -10.72 4.48 -4.09
N GLN A 48 -10.45 4.93 -5.31
CA GLN A 48 -10.90 4.25 -6.51
C GLN A 48 -10.29 2.84 -6.61
N LEU A 49 -9.00 2.73 -6.44
CA LEU A 49 -8.28 1.44 -6.48
C LEU A 49 -8.78 0.49 -5.38
N ARG A 50 -9.09 1.05 -4.20
CA ARG A 50 -9.65 0.28 -3.09
C ARG A 50 -11.05 -0.24 -3.44
N ALA A 51 -11.88 0.59 -4.01
CA ALA A 51 -13.24 0.20 -4.42
C ALA A 51 -13.19 -0.89 -5.50
N GLU A 52 -12.18 -0.89 -6.34
CA GLU A 52 -11.97 -1.88 -7.40
C GLU A 52 -11.31 -3.17 -6.90
N GLY A 53 -10.89 -3.22 -5.64
CA GLY A 53 -10.22 -4.39 -5.07
C GLY A 53 -8.74 -4.53 -5.44
N VAL A 54 -8.16 -3.56 -6.12
CA VAL A 54 -6.74 -3.57 -6.50
C VAL A 54 -5.87 -3.17 -5.31
N LEU A 55 -6.25 -2.12 -4.59
CA LEU A 55 -5.58 -1.70 -3.36
C LEU A 55 -6.34 -2.27 -2.18
N ALA A 56 -5.83 -3.37 -1.62
CA ALA A 56 -6.54 -4.12 -0.58
C ALA A 56 -6.55 -3.39 0.77
N ILE A 57 -5.40 -2.84 1.17
CA ILE A 57 -5.25 -2.15 2.46
C ILE A 57 -4.57 -0.80 2.22
N VAL A 58 -5.17 0.25 2.75
CA VAL A 58 -4.68 1.63 2.68
C VAL A 58 -4.30 2.08 4.08
N CYS A 59 -3.03 2.46 4.28
CA CYS A 59 -2.54 2.89 5.59
C CYS A 59 -1.79 4.21 5.46
N PRO A 60 -2.49 5.36 5.56
CA PRO A 60 -1.78 6.62 5.75
C PRO A 60 -1.01 6.58 7.07
N VAL A 61 0.24 7.02 7.04
CA VAL A 61 1.07 7.09 8.23
C VAL A 61 0.89 8.47 8.87
N THR A 62 0.67 8.49 10.18
CA THR A 62 0.28 9.71 10.90
C THR A 62 1.32 10.19 11.90
N ASP A 63 2.52 9.61 11.89
CA ASP A 63 3.62 10.08 12.73
C ASP A 63 4.45 11.14 11.99
N ASP A 64 5.55 11.58 12.61
CA ASP A 64 6.43 12.63 12.07
C ASP A 64 7.53 12.09 11.15
N SER A 65 7.48 10.81 10.78
CA SER A 65 8.48 10.22 9.91
C SER A 65 8.30 10.69 8.45
N ASP A 66 9.27 10.37 7.61
CA ASP A 66 9.18 10.64 6.17
C ASP A 66 8.32 9.60 5.43
N VAL A 67 7.83 8.57 6.14
CA VAL A 67 6.90 7.61 5.55
C VAL A 67 5.52 8.23 5.51
N ALA A 68 4.97 8.37 4.32
CA ALA A 68 3.67 8.99 4.11
C ALA A 68 2.53 7.97 4.17
N GLY A 69 2.79 6.73 3.79
CA GLY A 69 1.77 5.70 3.81
C GLY A 69 2.30 4.34 3.37
N ILE A 70 1.49 3.32 3.62
CA ILE A 70 1.76 1.96 3.18
C ILE A 70 0.49 1.44 2.52
N GLY A 71 0.64 0.75 1.39
CA GLY A 71 -0.46 0.09 0.72
C GLY A 71 -0.11 -1.35 0.42
N ILE A 72 -1.11 -2.23 0.50
CA ILE A 72 -0.97 -3.61 0.05
C ILE A 72 -1.84 -3.78 -1.18
N PHE A 73 -1.20 -4.10 -2.31
CA PHE A 73 -1.85 -4.22 -3.60
C PHE A 73 -2.05 -5.69 -3.97
N ASN A 74 -3.26 -6.00 -4.41
CA ASN A 74 -3.59 -7.27 -5.05
C ASN A 74 -3.24 -7.16 -6.54
N ALA A 75 -1.96 -7.06 -6.83
CA ALA A 75 -1.44 -6.86 -8.17
C ALA A 75 0.03 -7.28 -8.21
N SER A 76 0.55 -7.55 -9.40
CA SER A 76 1.96 -7.81 -9.61
C SER A 76 2.79 -6.56 -9.33
N VAL A 77 4.10 -6.73 -9.14
CA VAL A 77 5.03 -5.60 -9.00
C VAL A 77 4.96 -4.71 -10.24
N GLU A 78 4.93 -5.31 -11.43
CA GLU A 78 4.90 -4.58 -12.70
C GLU A 78 3.61 -3.76 -12.85
N HIS A 79 2.47 -4.33 -12.49
CA HIS A 79 1.20 -3.61 -12.54
C HIS A 79 1.17 -2.49 -11.49
N THR A 80 1.65 -2.77 -10.28
CA THR A 80 1.71 -1.77 -9.21
C THR A 80 2.62 -0.61 -9.59
N GLN A 81 3.75 -0.90 -10.24
CA GLN A 81 4.65 0.14 -10.72
C GLN A 81 3.95 1.08 -11.71
N LYS A 82 3.19 0.53 -12.65
CA LYS A 82 2.41 1.34 -13.61
C LYS A 82 1.41 2.24 -12.88
N ILE A 83 0.73 1.71 -11.88
CA ILE A 83 -0.21 2.48 -11.07
C ILE A 83 0.51 3.66 -10.39
N MET A 84 1.67 3.41 -9.80
CA MET A 84 2.46 4.47 -9.15
C MET A 84 2.93 5.53 -10.15
N GLU A 85 3.42 5.11 -11.32
CA GLU A 85 3.91 6.04 -12.33
C GLU A 85 2.79 6.94 -12.91
N GLU A 86 1.55 6.53 -12.78
CA GLU A 86 0.39 7.32 -13.21
C GLU A 86 -0.17 8.21 -12.10
N ASP A 87 0.37 8.11 -10.89
CA ASP A 87 -0.10 8.88 -9.74
C ASP A 87 0.46 10.31 -9.80
N PRO A 88 -0.39 11.34 -9.72
CA PRO A 88 0.07 12.72 -9.81
C PRO A 88 1.05 13.12 -8.70
N ALA A 89 0.94 12.52 -7.51
CA ALA A 89 1.88 12.80 -6.43
C ALA A 89 3.28 12.23 -6.72
N ILE A 90 3.35 11.10 -7.42
CA ILE A 90 4.62 10.52 -7.86
C ILE A 90 5.20 11.31 -9.03
N GLN A 91 4.37 11.64 -10.01
CA GLN A 91 4.79 12.36 -11.21
C GLN A 91 5.39 13.72 -10.89
N THR A 92 4.91 14.37 -9.86
CA THR A 92 5.36 15.70 -9.45
C THR A 92 6.50 15.68 -8.42
N GLY A 93 6.89 14.51 -7.93
CA GLY A 93 7.92 14.37 -6.91
C GLY A 93 7.49 14.81 -5.51
N ILE A 94 6.20 14.99 -5.28
CA ILE A 94 5.66 15.26 -3.93
C ILE A 94 5.83 14.03 -3.05
N LEU A 95 5.61 12.83 -3.62
CA LEU A 95 5.87 11.55 -2.97
C LEU A 95 6.83 10.72 -3.82
N THR A 96 7.57 9.87 -3.17
CA THR A 96 8.34 8.79 -3.79
C THR A 96 7.81 7.45 -3.28
N TYR A 97 8.24 6.35 -3.89
CA TYR A 97 7.72 5.04 -3.51
C TYR A 97 8.79 3.96 -3.61
N GLU A 98 8.57 2.91 -2.83
CA GLU A 98 9.28 1.64 -2.92
C GLU A 98 8.26 0.54 -3.12
N LEU A 99 8.64 -0.50 -3.88
CA LEU A 99 7.81 -1.68 -4.10
C LEU A 99 8.53 -2.90 -3.56
N HIS A 100 7.77 -3.78 -2.90
CA HIS A 100 8.28 -5.04 -2.40
C HIS A 100 7.25 -6.13 -2.63
N THR A 101 7.68 -7.29 -3.14
CA THR A 101 6.81 -8.47 -3.13
C THR A 101 6.66 -8.97 -1.70
N CYS A 102 5.48 -9.48 -1.39
CA CYS A 102 5.22 -10.06 -0.08
C CYS A 102 4.24 -11.21 -0.22
N ARG A 103 4.11 -11.99 0.83
CA ARG A 103 3.07 -13.02 0.94
C ARG A 103 2.18 -12.66 2.12
N SER A 104 0.90 -12.94 1.97
CA SER A 104 -0.05 -12.81 3.06
C SER A 104 -1.22 -13.77 2.86
N PHE A 105 -2.17 -13.73 3.77
CA PHE A 105 -3.26 -14.68 3.84
C PHE A 105 -4.50 -14.08 3.18
N PRO A 106 -4.97 -14.67 2.04
CA PRO A 106 -6.22 -14.20 1.42
C PRO A 106 -7.36 -14.21 2.42
N GLY A 107 -8.13 -13.13 2.44
CA GLY A 107 -9.26 -12.99 3.34
C GLY A 107 -8.94 -12.28 4.66
N ASP A 108 -7.66 -12.08 5.00
CA ASP A 108 -7.31 -11.27 6.16
C ASP A 108 -7.75 -9.83 5.93
N SER A 109 -8.22 -9.21 6.98
CA SER A 109 -8.69 -7.84 6.97
C SER A 109 -8.47 -7.19 8.32
N LEU A 110 -8.58 -5.88 8.35
CA LEU A 110 -8.51 -5.15 9.60
C LEU A 110 -9.79 -5.39 10.40
N PRO A 111 -9.68 -5.69 11.71
CA PRO A 111 -10.87 -5.87 12.52
C PRO A 111 -11.68 -4.60 12.58
N GLY A 112 -12.99 -4.73 12.42
CA GLY A 112 -13.93 -3.65 12.60
C GLY A 112 -14.37 -3.53 14.05
N VAL A 113 -15.19 -2.55 14.31
CA VAL A 113 -15.76 -2.31 15.65
C VAL A 113 -17.10 -3.01 15.77
#